data_e9dbbd2dcf70973537d8f351c29acacb
#
_entry.id   e9dbbd2dcf70973537d8f351c29acacb
#
_cell.length_a   1.000
_cell.length_b   1.000
_cell.length_c   1.000
_cell.angle_alpha   90.00
_cell.angle_beta   90.00
_cell.angle_gamma   90.00
#
_symmetry.space_group_name_H-M   'P 1'
#
loop_
_entity.id
_entity.type
_entity.pdbx_description
1 polymer ?
#
loop_
_entity_poly.entity_id
_entity_poly.type
_entity_poly.pdbx_seq_one_letter_code
_entity_poly.pdbx_strand_id
1 'polypeptide(L)'
;MYILSRPVTFEHNHKMKTIKLFAGILALAAICSCGNTKSNTQNQAQEPETAIEEVKEQGTVFYDITLEEAIAKAKAEGKYVLVDFYTKTCVPCKKMEKEVLPTVECGEYINKRFIPIMIDGEDDGVGTAIAEQYQVFIFPTYLILSPDGFKEGEVIGAEYDVNKFLDMLKTIIHDI
;
A
#
# COMPACT_ATOMS: atom_id res chain seq x y z
N MET A 1 22.23 36.87 24.55
CA MET A 1 22.77 36.64 23.21
C MET A 1 21.73 35.85 22.45
N TYR A 2 20.85 36.60 21.73
CA TYR A 2 19.72 36.04 20.98
C TYR A 2 20.19 35.58 19.60
N ILE A 3 20.04 34.27 19.30
CA ILE A 3 20.28 33.73 17.96
C ILE A 3 18.91 33.72 17.24
N LEU A 4 18.76 34.62 16.29
CA LEU A 4 17.63 34.72 15.39
C LEU A 4 17.64 33.54 14.41
N SER A 5 16.68 32.64 14.53
CA SER A 5 16.41 31.61 13.54
C SER A 5 15.73 32.23 12.30
N ARG A 6 16.34 32.08 11.12
CA ARG A 6 15.78 32.48 9.84
C ARG A 6 14.69 31.50 9.39
N PRO A 7 13.53 31.99 8.89
CA PRO A 7 12.57 31.09 8.28
C PRO A 7 13.06 30.60 6.92
N VAL A 8 13.02 29.30 6.70
CA VAL A 8 13.25 28.66 5.39
C VAL A 8 11.98 28.81 4.57
N THR A 9 12.03 29.67 3.55
CA THR A 9 10.95 29.80 2.56
C THR A 9 11.02 28.63 1.58
N PHE A 10 10.02 27.76 1.61
CA PHE A 10 9.83 26.67 0.65
C PHE A 10 9.22 27.25 -0.64
N GLU A 11 10.02 27.43 -1.67
CA GLU A 11 9.52 27.83 -3.00
C GLU A 11 8.81 26.65 -3.68
N HIS A 12 7.51 26.77 -3.78
CA HIS A 12 6.63 25.85 -4.51
C HIS A 12 6.76 26.11 -6.02
N ASN A 13 7.57 25.33 -6.71
CA ASN A 13 7.68 25.40 -8.17
C ASN A 13 6.57 24.62 -8.86
N HIS A 14 5.44 25.30 -9.07
CA HIS A 14 4.29 24.78 -9.80
C HIS A 14 4.56 24.84 -11.32
N LYS A 15 5.07 23.77 -11.91
CA LYS A 15 5.05 23.60 -13.37
C LYS A 15 3.66 23.16 -13.82
N MET A 16 2.82 24.12 -14.18
CA MET A 16 1.57 23.88 -14.91
C MET A 16 1.90 23.35 -16.31
N LYS A 17 1.54 22.08 -16.57
CA LYS A 17 1.48 21.52 -17.93
C LYS A 17 0.17 21.96 -18.59
N THR A 18 0.28 22.84 -19.56
CA THR A 18 -0.80 23.26 -20.45
C THR A 18 -1.37 22.08 -21.24
N ILE A 19 -2.65 21.81 -21.03
CA ILE A 19 -3.44 20.86 -21.82
C ILE A 19 -3.77 21.57 -23.13
N LYS A 20 -3.23 21.08 -24.26
CA LYS A 20 -3.63 21.53 -25.60
C LYS A 20 -4.96 20.87 -25.98
N LEU A 21 -5.99 21.71 -26.06
CA LEU A 21 -7.29 21.35 -26.66
C LEU A 21 -7.09 21.17 -28.16
N PHE A 22 -7.31 19.97 -28.70
CA PHE A 22 -7.49 19.75 -30.14
C PHE A 22 -8.98 19.73 -30.45
N ALA A 23 -9.41 20.82 -31.08
CA ALA A 23 -10.67 20.90 -31.80
C ALA A 23 -10.40 20.58 -33.27
N GLY A 24 -11.15 19.72 -33.90
CA GLY A 24 -11.04 19.46 -35.34
C GLY A 24 -11.89 18.27 -35.72
N ILE A 25 -12.97 18.57 -36.19
CA ILE A 25 -13.57 18.62 -37.58
C ILE A 25 -14.47 17.43 -37.86
N LEU A 26 -15.73 17.81 -38.04
CA LEU A 26 -16.85 17.07 -38.61
C LEU A 26 -16.57 16.70 -40.06
N ALA A 27 -16.83 15.46 -40.47
CA ALA A 27 -17.07 15.09 -41.85
C ALA A 27 -18.20 14.09 -41.94
N LEU A 28 -19.33 14.56 -42.45
CA LEU A 28 -20.48 13.75 -42.92
C LEU A 28 -20.07 12.98 -44.18
N ALA A 29 -20.40 11.70 -44.26
CA ALA A 29 -20.67 11.02 -45.54
C ALA A 29 -21.77 9.98 -45.34
N ALA A 30 -22.92 10.30 -45.88
CA ALA A 30 -24.03 9.38 -46.05
C ALA A 30 -23.80 8.49 -47.28
N ILE A 31 -23.93 7.17 -47.16
CA ILE A 31 -24.21 6.30 -48.30
C ILE A 31 -25.29 5.30 -47.86
N CYS A 32 -26.39 5.42 -48.55
CA CYS A 32 -27.56 4.57 -48.54
C CYS A 32 -27.28 3.31 -49.36
N SER A 33 -27.56 2.11 -48.85
CA SER A 33 -27.91 0.97 -49.72
C SER A 33 -28.83 -0.01 -49.01
N CYS A 34 -29.96 -0.25 -49.59
CA CYS A 34 -31.01 -1.19 -49.20
C CYS A 34 -30.61 -2.65 -49.41
N GLY A 35 -31.10 -3.54 -48.55
CA GLY A 35 -31.02 -5.00 -48.75
C GLY A 35 -31.61 -5.82 -47.61
N ASN A 36 -32.85 -5.91 -47.56
CA ASN A 36 -33.88 -6.92 -47.23
C ASN A 36 -33.54 -8.14 -46.33
N THR A 37 -34.39 -8.30 -45.31
CA THR A 37 -35.09 -9.51 -44.82
C THR A 37 -34.36 -10.49 -43.88
N LYS A 38 -34.71 -10.53 -42.63
CA LYS A 38 -35.54 -11.46 -41.85
C LYS A 38 -35.19 -11.40 -40.35
N SER A 39 -36.29 -11.15 -39.64
CA SER A 39 -36.47 -11.30 -38.19
C SER A 39 -35.70 -12.44 -37.54
N ASN A 40 -35.00 -12.13 -36.42
CA ASN A 40 -35.17 -12.91 -35.22
C ASN A 40 -34.90 -12.02 -33.97
N THR A 41 -35.96 -11.80 -33.23
CA THR A 41 -35.98 -11.14 -31.94
C THR A 41 -35.35 -12.07 -30.91
N GLN A 42 -34.22 -11.68 -30.38
CA GLN A 42 -33.79 -12.12 -29.06
C GLN A 42 -33.17 -10.93 -28.35
N ASN A 43 -34.01 -10.31 -27.50
CA ASN A 43 -33.58 -9.47 -26.40
C ASN A 43 -32.71 -10.32 -25.47
N GLN A 44 -31.40 -10.12 -25.51
CA GLN A 44 -30.53 -10.48 -24.41
C GLN A 44 -30.17 -9.17 -23.71
N ALA A 45 -30.87 -8.91 -22.60
CA ALA A 45 -30.42 -8.01 -21.57
C ALA A 45 -29.06 -8.54 -21.08
N GLN A 46 -27.97 -7.87 -21.42
CA GLN A 46 -26.70 -8.04 -20.76
C GLN A 46 -26.82 -7.44 -19.38
N GLU A 47 -27.10 -8.30 -18.43
CA GLU A 47 -26.84 -8.10 -17.00
C GLU A 47 -25.34 -7.78 -16.85
N PRO A 48 -24.95 -6.74 -16.07
CA PRO A 48 -23.53 -6.49 -15.82
C PRO A 48 -22.99 -7.67 -15.02
N GLU A 49 -22.21 -8.50 -15.67
CA GLU A 49 -21.40 -9.55 -15.06
C GLU A 49 -20.47 -8.87 -14.07
N THR A 50 -20.86 -8.91 -12.80
CA THR A 50 -20.03 -8.55 -11.67
C THR A 50 -18.85 -9.50 -11.74
N ALA A 51 -17.71 -9.02 -12.22
CA ALA A 51 -16.45 -9.72 -12.11
C ALA A 51 -16.22 -9.98 -10.63
N ILE A 52 -16.49 -11.20 -10.19
CA ILE A 52 -16.01 -11.75 -8.95
C ILE A 52 -14.49 -11.88 -9.20
N GLU A 53 -13.73 -10.87 -8.78
CA GLU A 53 -12.30 -10.98 -8.66
C GLU A 53 -12.05 -12.21 -7.78
N GLU A 54 -11.54 -13.30 -8.36
CA GLU A 54 -11.03 -14.44 -7.60
C GLU A 54 -10.01 -13.88 -6.63
N VAL A 55 -10.38 -13.81 -5.35
CA VAL A 55 -9.44 -13.52 -4.26
C VAL A 55 -8.43 -14.65 -4.28
N LYS A 56 -7.32 -14.42 -4.98
CA LYS A 56 -6.20 -15.33 -4.98
C LYS A 56 -5.75 -15.43 -3.54
N GLU A 57 -5.87 -16.61 -2.95
CA GLU A 57 -5.33 -16.93 -1.63
C GLU A 57 -3.84 -16.62 -1.63
N GLN A 58 -3.47 -15.48 -1.08
CA GLN A 58 -2.14 -14.91 -1.19
C GLN A 58 -1.71 -14.41 0.19
N GLY A 59 -0.47 -14.72 0.58
CA GLY A 59 0.14 -14.19 1.80
C GLY A 59 0.31 -12.66 1.79
N THR A 60 1.01 -12.13 2.76
CA THR A 60 1.31 -10.69 2.85
C THR A 60 2.10 -10.21 1.62
N VAL A 61 1.61 -9.16 0.96
CA VAL A 61 2.23 -8.55 -0.24
C VAL A 61 2.94 -7.27 0.17
N PHE A 62 4.25 -7.33 0.28
CA PHE A 62 5.07 -6.17 0.59
C PHE A 62 5.28 -5.27 -0.62
N TYR A 63 5.22 -3.96 -0.41
CA TYR A 63 5.50 -2.95 -1.42
C TYR A 63 6.99 -2.57 -1.37
N ASP A 64 7.64 -2.53 -2.53
CA ASP A 64 9.01 -2.04 -2.71
C ASP A 64 8.99 -0.52 -2.97
N ILE A 65 8.70 0.23 -1.93
CA ILE A 65 8.55 1.69 -1.94
C ILE A 65 9.19 2.28 -0.67
N THR A 66 9.47 3.59 -0.69
CA THR A 66 9.99 4.29 0.50
C THR A 66 8.93 4.43 1.59
N LEU A 67 9.36 4.75 2.81
CA LEU A 67 8.45 5.01 3.93
C LEU A 67 7.50 6.18 3.64
N GLU A 68 8.00 7.25 3.01
CA GLU A 68 7.21 8.41 2.64
C GLU A 68 6.14 8.06 1.59
N GLU A 69 6.50 7.25 0.60
CA GLU A 69 5.54 6.75 -0.40
C GLU A 69 4.50 5.82 0.23
N ALA A 70 4.91 4.98 1.18
CA ALA A 70 3.99 4.10 1.92
C ALA A 70 2.99 4.90 2.75
N ILE A 71 3.43 5.96 3.44
CA ILE A 71 2.54 6.87 4.19
C ILE A 71 1.59 7.59 3.22
N ALA A 72 2.08 8.11 2.10
CA ALA A 72 1.24 8.77 1.11
C ALA A 72 0.18 7.83 0.54
N LYS A 73 0.54 6.57 0.25
CA LYS A 73 -0.35 5.53 -0.22
C LYS A 73 -1.37 5.15 0.86
N ALA A 74 -0.92 4.95 2.09
CA ALA A 74 -1.78 4.64 3.23
C ALA A 74 -2.84 5.73 3.45
N LYS A 75 -2.44 6.99 3.37
CA LYS A 75 -3.36 8.13 3.47
C LYS A 75 -4.40 8.15 2.34
N ALA A 76 -4.00 7.86 1.12
CA ALA A 76 -4.90 7.81 -0.03
C ALA A 76 -5.92 6.65 0.07
N GLU A 77 -5.54 5.53 0.67
CA GLU A 77 -6.36 4.32 0.79
C GLU A 77 -7.08 4.19 2.15
N GLY A 78 -6.82 5.09 3.10
CA GLY A 78 -7.36 5.00 4.45
C GLY A 78 -6.86 3.80 5.23
N LYS A 79 -5.61 3.36 4.96
CA LYS A 79 -4.95 2.22 5.59
C LYS A 79 -3.86 2.67 6.55
N TYR A 80 -3.41 1.76 7.42
CA TYR A 80 -2.20 1.92 8.21
C TYR A 80 -0.96 1.56 7.39
N VAL A 81 0.24 1.97 7.84
CA VAL A 81 1.50 1.42 7.32
C VAL A 81 1.98 0.35 8.30
N LEU A 82 2.41 -0.79 7.77
CA LEU A 82 3.10 -1.83 8.53
C LEU A 82 4.55 -1.88 8.05
N VAL A 83 5.48 -1.48 8.91
CA VAL A 83 6.91 -1.56 8.61
C VAL A 83 7.50 -2.77 9.30
N ASP A 84 7.92 -3.76 8.52
CA ASP A 84 8.70 -4.91 9.00
C ASP A 84 10.18 -4.53 9.02
N PHE A 85 10.69 -4.21 10.20
CA PHE A 85 12.11 -3.99 10.40
C PHE A 85 12.83 -5.32 10.58
N TYR A 86 13.77 -5.60 9.68
CA TYR A 86 14.56 -6.81 9.68
C TYR A 86 16.06 -6.51 9.54
N THR A 87 16.91 -7.53 9.65
CA THR A 87 18.31 -7.48 9.22
C THR A 87 18.66 -8.71 8.40
N LYS A 88 19.69 -8.62 7.57
CA LYS A 88 20.12 -9.72 6.70
C LYS A 88 20.55 -10.98 7.46
N THR A 89 21.00 -10.82 8.70
CA THR A 89 21.47 -11.91 9.56
C THR A 89 20.42 -12.41 10.56
N CYS A 90 19.28 -11.74 10.65
CA CYS A 90 18.22 -12.03 11.60
C CYS A 90 17.53 -13.39 11.32
N VAL A 91 17.82 -14.39 12.12
CA VAL A 91 17.22 -15.73 11.99
C VAL A 91 15.70 -15.71 12.27
N PRO A 92 15.21 -15.08 13.34
CA PRO A 92 13.77 -15.02 13.60
C PRO A 92 12.99 -14.25 12.51
N CYS A 93 13.57 -13.20 11.89
CA CYS A 93 12.95 -12.51 10.77
C CYS A 93 12.70 -13.45 9.60
N LYS A 94 13.75 -14.21 9.19
CA LYS A 94 13.64 -15.20 8.10
C LYS A 94 12.61 -16.29 8.39
N LYS A 95 12.39 -16.62 9.64
CA LYS A 95 11.37 -17.59 10.01
C LYS A 95 9.97 -16.98 9.89
N MET A 96 9.76 -15.71 10.31
CA MET A 96 8.52 -14.99 10.07
C MET A 96 8.18 -14.88 8.59
N GLU A 97 9.16 -14.49 7.76
CA GLU A 97 9.04 -14.40 6.29
C GLU A 97 8.65 -15.71 5.61
N LYS A 98 9.02 -16.86 6.18
CA LYS A 98 8.78 -18.18 5.59
C LYS A 98 7.52 -18.87 6.12
N GLU A 99 7.19 -18.67 7.38
CA GLU A 99 6.19 -19.50 8.07
C GLU A 99 4.94 -18.73 8.49
N VAL A 100 5.02 -17.41 8.72
CA VAL A 100 3.90 -16.60 9.22
C VAL A 100 3.36 -15.65 8.15
N LEU A 101 4.20 -14.75 7.66
CA LEU A 101 3.77 -13.71 6.70
C LEU A 101 3.22 -14.22 5.37
N PRO A 102 3.65 -15.41 4.84
CA PRO A 102 3.09 -15.97 3.62
C PRO A 102 1.76 -16.70 3.81
N THR A 103 1.25 -16.83 5.03
CA THR A 103 -0.04 -17.51 5.26
C THR A 103 -1.19 -16.70 4.67
N VAL A 104 -2.25 -17.39 4.27
CA VAL A 104 -3.45 -16.77 3.71
C VAL A 104 -4.09 -15.82 4.72
N GLU A 105 -4.15 -16.22 5.98
CA GLU A 105 -4.72 -15.43 7.06
C GLU A 105 -3.98 -14.09 7.26
N CYS A 106 -2.63 -14.11 7.20
CA CYS A 106 -1.83 -12.89 7.24
C CYS A 106 -2.11 -12.02 6.01
N GLY A 107 -2.13 -12.61 4.82
CA GLY A 107 -2.40 -11.91 3.59
C GLY A 107 -3.76 -11.23 3.58
N GLU A 108 -4.82 -11.95 3.93
CA GLU A 108 -6.20 -11.41 3.98
C GLU A 108 -6.33 -10.25 4.95
N TYR A 109 -5.72 -10.35 6.12
CA TYR A 109 -5.82 -9.29 7.12
C TYR A 109 -4.89 -8.12 6.80
N ILE A 110 -3.59 -8.39 6.58
CA ILE A 110 -2.57 -7.34 6.41
C ILE A 110 -2.81 -6.54 5.13
N ASN A 111 -3.01 -7.19 3.98
CA ASN A 111 -3.20 -6.50 2.71
C ASN A 111 -4.46 -5.62 2.70
N LYS A 112 -5.47 -6.00 3.47
CA LYS A 112 -6.72 -5.23 3.59
C LYS A 112 -6.56 -3.99 4.46
N ARG A 113 -5.80 -4.06 5.55
CA ARG A 113 -5.70 -3.03 6.59
C ARG A 113 -4.46 -2.15 6.49
N PHE A 114 -3.40 -2.67 5.86
CA PHE A 114 -2.09 -2.04 5.88
C PHE A 114 -1.52 -1.85 4.47
N ILE A 115 -0.54 -0.95 4.37
CA ILE A 115 0.46 -0.87 3.32
C ILE A 115 1.75 -1.43 3.93
N PRO A 116 2.05 -2.73 3.72
CA PRO A 116 3.24 -3.35 4.30
C PRO A 116 4.48 -3.05 3.46
N ILE A 117 5.55 -2.64 4.15
CA ILE A 117 6.90 -2.44 3.59
C ILE A 117 7.94 -3.11 4.48
N MET A 118 9.11 -3.41 3.91
CA MET A 118 10.24 -3.98 4.65
C MET A 118 11.39 -2.98 4.68
N ILE A 119 12.04 -2.83 5.84
CA ILE A 119 13.20 -1.96 6.02
C ILE A 119 14.33 -2.74 6.68
N ASP A 120 15.50 -2.78 6.05
CA ASP A 120 16.73 -3.30 6.66
C ASP A 120 17.23 -2.29 7.69
N GLY A 121 17.05 -2.60 8.97
CA GLY A 121 17.38 -1.70 10.07
C GLY A 121 18.89 -1.61 10.39
N GLU A 122 19.72 -2.38 9.70
CA GLU A 122 21.19 -2.38 9.83
C GLU A 122 21.88 -2.14 8.49
N ASP A 123 21.18 -1.52 7.52
CA ASP A 123 21.84 -1.07 6.29
C ASP A 123 22.81 0.11 6.59
N ASP A 124 23.68 0.44 5.64
CA ASP A 124 24.65 1.53 5.80
C ASP A 124 24.04 2.92 5.50
N GLY A 125 22.71 3.09 5.64
CA GLY A 125 22.07 4.32 5.18
C GLY A 125 20.69 4.60 5.72
N VAL A 126 19.69 4.66 4.85
CA VAL A 126 18.36 5.17 5.14
C VAL A 126 17.60 4.28 6.12
N GLY A 127 17.71 2.96 6.00
CA GLY A 127 17.00 2.02 6.89
C GLY A 127 17.46 2.13 8.33
N THR A 128 18.78 2.22 8.57
CA THR A 128 19.33 2.47 9.91
C THR A 128 18.83 3.79 10.50
N ALA A 129 18.82 4.88 9.70
CA ALA A 129 18.34 6.18 10.17
C ALA A 129 16.84 6.15 10.53
N ILE A 130 16.02 5.42 9.77
CA ILE A 130 14.60 5.23 10.07
C ILE A 130 14.43 4.39 11.33
N ALA A 131 15.19 3.29 11.50
CA ALA A 131 15.15 2.47 12.71
C ALA A 131 15.50 3.29 13.96
N GLU A 132 16.54 4.11 13.90
CA GLU A 132 16.92 5.04 14.98
C GLU A 132 15.82 6.07 15.28
N GLN A 133 15.21 6.67 14.24
CA GLN A 133 14.12 7.63 14.40
C GLN A 133 12.95 7.06 15.18
N TYR A 134 12.58 5.78 14.92
CA TYR A 134 11.49 5.10 15.60
C TYR A 134 11.93 4.29 16.83
N GLN A 135 13.22 4.37 17.20
CA GLN A 135 13.81 3.67 18.34
C GLN A 135 13.71 2.14 18.24
N VAL A 136 13.89 1.62 17.03
CA VAL A 136 13.90 0.18 16.76
C VAL A 136 15.32 -0.36 16.85
N PHE A 137 15.58 -1.20 17.85
CA PHE A 137 16.89 -1.79 18.15
C PHE A 137 16.84 -3.32 18.27
N ILE A 138 15.67 -3.92 18.09
CA ILE A 138 15.41 -5.36 18.18
C ILE A 138 14.74 -5.80 16.89
N PHE A 139 15.13 -6.96 16.34
CA PHE A 139 14.58 -7.48 15.08
C PHE A 139 14.06 -8.92 15.23
N PRO A 140 12.92 -9.24 14.58
CA PRO A 140 12.05 -8.32 13.85
C PRO A 140 11.32 -7.35 14.78
N THR A 141 10.96 -6.17 14.27
CA THR A 141 9.97 -5.29 14.87
C THR A 141 8.99 -4.84 13.80
N TYR A 142 7.72 -5.03 14.06
CA TYR A 142 6.61 -4.61 13.20
C TYR A 142 6.05 -3.29 13.71
N LEU A 143 6.51 -2.18 13.12
CA LEU A 143 6.05 -0.84 13.47
C LEU A 143 4.76 -0.52 12.72
N ILE A 144 3.77 0.03 13.42
CA ILE A 144 2.49 0.43 12.85
C ILE A 144 2.37 1.94 12.91
N LEU A 145 2.14 2.54 11.72
CA LEU A 145 1.87 3.97 11.59
C LEU A 145 0.44 4.21 11.12
N SER A 146 -0.17 5.28 11.63
CA SER A 146 -1.46 5.77 11.14
C SER A 146 -1.36 6.23 9.67
N PRO A 147 -2.50 6.47 9.00
CA PRO A 147 -2.52 7.05 7.65
C PRO A 147 -1.83 8.42 7.55
N ASP A 148 -1.67 9.12 8.66
CA ASP A 148 -0.96 10.40 8.73
C ASP A 148 0.52 10.25 9.13
N GLY A 149 1.03 9.02 9.30
CA GLY A 149 2.43 8.71 9.59
C GLY A 149 2.81 8.79 11.07
N PHE A 150 1.84 8.87 11.99
CA PHE A 150 2.13 8.82 13.43
C PHE A 150 2.25 7.37 13.92
N LYS A 151 3.17 7.13 14.85
CA LYS A 151 3.33 5.81 15.47
C LYS A 151 2.11 5.46 16.33
N GLU A 152 1.44 4.37 15.98
CA GLU A 152 0.32 3.79 16.76
C GLU A 152 0.82 2.78 17.78
N GLY A 153 1.81 1.98 17.39
CA GLY A 153 2.42 0.98 18.26
C GLY A 153 3.40 0.10 17.49
N GLU A 154 3.85 -0.96 18.13
CA GLU A 154 4.77 -1.92 17.54
C GLU A 154 4.64 -3.31 18.16
N VAL A 155 4.94 -4.35 17.37
CA VAL A 155 5.16 -5.71 17.85
C VAL A 155 6.66 -5.98 17.81
N ILE A 156 7.26 -6.19 18.97
CA ILE A 156 8.70 -6.44 19.11
C ILE A 156 8.95 -7.94 19.20
N GLY A 157 9.84 -8.44 18.34
CA GLY A 157 10.20 -9.84 18.27
C GLY A 157 9.27 -10.67 17.37
N ALA A 158 9.59 -11.95 17.25
CA ALA A 158 8.85 -12.88 16.40
C ALA A 158 7.74 -13.58 17.19
N GLU A 159 6.53 -13.65 16.62
CA GLU A 159 5.43 -14.51 17.07
C GLU A 159 5.09 -15.48 15.94
N TYR A 160 5.28 -16.76 16.18
CA TYR A 160 5.11 -17.79 15.14
C TYR A 160 3.69 -18.37 15.08
N ASP A 161 2.84 -18.07 16.06
CA ASP A 161 1.44 -18.36 15.98
C ASP A 161 0.73 -17.24 15.20
N VAL A 162 0.22 -17.58 14.02
CA VAL A 162 -0.42 -16.64 13.09
C VAL A 162 -1.55 -15.86 13.77
N ASN A 163 -2.41 -16.55 14.52
CA ASN A 163 -3.56 -15.90 15.16
C ASN A 163 -3.10 -14.91 16.24
N LYS A 164 -2.12 -15.28 17.06
CA LYS A 164 -1.57 -14.37 18.07
C LYS A 164 -0.87 -13.17 17.44
N PHE A 165 -0.11 -13.37 16.36
CA PHE A 165 0.52 -12.29 15.64
C PHE A 165 -0.53 -11.29 15.11
N LEU A 166 -1.59 -11.81 14.47
CA LEU A 166 -2.69 -10.99 13.98
C LEU A 166 -3.45 -10.28 15.11
N ASP A 167 -3.66 -10.95 16.24
CA ASP A 167 -4.32 -10.33 17.39
C ASP A 167 -3.50 -9.19 18.01
N MET A 168 -2.17 -9.29 18.00
CA MET A 168 -1.29 -8.18 18.38
C MET A 168 -1.49 -6.98 17.44
N LEU A 169 -1.50 -7.19 16.12
CA LEU A 169 -1.75 -6.11 15.16
C LEU A 169 -3.12 -5.48 15.33
N LYS A 170 -4.18 -6.30 15.48
CA LYS A 170 -5.56 -5.83 15.73
C LYS A 170 -5.67 -4.99 16.99
N THR A 171 -5.00 -5.42 18.06
CA THR A 171 -5.01 -4.69 19.34
C THR A 171 -4.44 -3.28 19.19
N ILE A 172 -3.36 -3.11 18.42
CA ILE A 172 -2.72 -1.81 18.23
C ILE A 172 -3.63 -0.85 17.45
N ILE A 173 -4.33 -1.31 16.41
CA ILE A 173 -5.21 -0.46 15.62
C ILE A 173 -6.67 -0.47 16.10
N HIS A 174 -6.94 -1.06 17.27
CA HIS A 174 -8.27 -1.17 17.88
C HIS A 174 -9.32 -1.85 16.97
N ASP A 175 -8.90 -2.79 16.15
CA ASP A 175 -9.73 -3.59 15.24
C ASP A 175 -10.15 -4.90 15.93
N ILE A 176 -11.05 -4.79 16.94
CA ILE A 176 -11.49 -5.88 17.81
C ILE A 176 -12.86 -6.41 17.35
#